data_b68215bc8fd8a01935435fa037cf4e7f
#
_entry.id   b68215bc8fd8a01935435fa037cf4e7f
#
_cell.length_a   1.000
_cell.length_b   1.000
_cell.length_c   1.000
_cell.angle_alpha   90.00
_cell.angle_beta   90.00
_cell.angle_gamma   90.00
#
_symmetry.space_group_name_H-M   'P 1'
#
loop_
_entity.id
_entity.type
_entity.pdbx_description
1 polymer ?
#
loop_
_entity_poly.entity_id
_entity_poly.type
_entity_poly.pdbx_seq_one_letter_code
_entity_poly.pdbx_strand_id
1 'polypeptide(L)'
;MYSSSRKRCPKTKWALKLLTAAFLAASPAAKSAVNNAYDALIIEARKGNTQPALSWFALKSALSNNQIADWLQIALWAGQDKQVITVYNRYRHQQLPARGYAAVAVAYRNLQQWQNSLTLWQKALSLEPQNKDYQRGQILTLADAGHYDTALVKLKQLNSGAPDKANLLAEAYIYKLAGRHQDELRAMTESLPENASTQQYPTEYVQALRNNQLAAAIDDANLTPDIRADIHAELVRLSFMPTRSESERYAIADRALAQYA
;
A
#
# COMPACT_ATOMS: atom_id res chain seq x y z
N MET A 1 -32.11 11.29 -24.04
CA MET A 1 -32.01 11.06 -22.59
C MET A 1 -31.38 9.69 -22.39
N TYR A 2 -30.07 9.59 -22.29
CA TYR A 2 -29.33 8.38 -21.96
C TYR A 2 -28.80 8.52 -20.55
N SER A 3 -29.42 7.82 -19.60
CA SER A 3 -28.95 7.67 -18.22
C SER A 3 -27.83 6.65 -18.19
N SER A 4 -26.58 7.10 -18.08
CA SER A 4 -25.43 6.25 -17.85
C SER A 4 -25.30 5.96 -16.36
N SER A 5 -25.87 4.86 -15.89
CA SER A 5 -25.61 4.34 -14.56
C SER A 5 -24.21 3.73 -14.52
N ARG A 6 -23.20 4.50 -14.07
CA ARG A 6 -21.87 3.97 -13.76
C ARG A 6 -21.99 3.00 -12.58
N LYS A 7 -21.90 1.71 -12.86
CA LYS A 7 -21.72 0.65 -11.86
C LYS A 7 -20.40 0.91 -11.14
N ARG A 8 -20.46 1.29 -9.87
CA ARG A 8 -19.29 1.40 -8.99
C ARG A 8 -18.67 0.02 -8.80
N CYS A 9 -17.44 -0.13 -9.25
CA CYS A 9 -16.66 -1.34 -9.11
C CYS A 9 -16.22 -1.51 -7.63
N PRO A 10 -16.40 -2.68 -6.97
CA PRO A 10 -16.07 -2.89 -5.56
C PRO A 10 -14.59 -3.21 -5.35
N LYS A 11 -13.66 -2.35 -5.83
CA LYS A 11 -12.25 -2.72 -6.02
C LYS A 11 -11.26 -2.18 -4.98
N THR A 12 -11.71 -1.51 -3.91
CA THR A 12 -10.78 -0.78 -3.03
C THR A 12 -10.40 -1.47 -1.71
N LYS A 13 -11.01 -2.63 -1.39
CA LYS A 13 -10.84 -3.21 -0.04
C LYS A 13 -9.51 -3.94 0.23
N TRP A 14 -8.80 -4.43 -0.78
CA TRP A 14 -7.59 -5.22 -0.53
C TRP A 14 -6.30 -4.38 -0.54
N ALA A 15 -6.21 -3.34 -1.37
CA ALA A 15 -5.10 -2.39 -1.33
C ALA A 15 -5.04 -1.66 0.03
N LEU A 16 -6.23 -1.39 0.63
CA LEU A 16 -6.34 -0.80 1.96
C LEU A 16 -5.83 -1.75 3.07
N LYS A 17 -6.06 -3.07 2.92
CA LYS A 17 -5.58 -4.08 3.89
C LYS A 17 -4.06 -4.26 3.89
N LEU A 18 -3.40 -4.11 2.75
CA LEU A 18 -1.93 -4.20 2.65
C LEU A 18 -1.23 -2.98 3.26
N LEU A 19 -1.82 -1.79 3.13
CA LEU A 19 -1.28 -0.56 3.74
C LEU A 19 -1.46 -0.51 5.26
N THR A 20 -2.52 -1.12 5.81
CA THR A 20 -2.69 -1.22 7.26
C THR A 20 -1.73 -2.21 7.93
N ALA A 21 -1.26 -3.23 7.22
CA ALA A 21 -0.27 -4.18 7.75
C ALA A 21 1.14 -3.56 7.90
N ALA A 22 1.53 -2.62 7.02
CA ALA A 22 2.81 -1.92 7.13
C ALA A 22 2.89 -0.97 8.35
N PHE A 23 1.74 -0.42 8.80
CA PHE A 23 1.65 0.41 10.01
C PHE A 23 1.85 -0.37 11.33
N LEU A 24 1.81 -1.71 11.30
CA LEU A 24 1.92 -2.56 12.48
C LEU A 24 3.37 -2.85 12.92
N ALA A 25 4.36 -2.53 12.10
CA ALA A 25 5.74 -2.96 12.34
C ALA A 25 6.64 -1.98 13.11
N ALA A 26 6.22 -0.73 13.34
CA ALA A 26 7.07 0.30 13.93
C ALA A 26 6.52 0.87 15.25
N SER A 27 6.50 0.05 16.32
CA SER A 27 6.41 0.58 17.68
C SER A 27 7.53 -0.01 18.53
N PRO A 28 8.54 0.78 18.95
CA PRO A 28 9.48 0.31 19.96
C PRO A 28 8.74 0.07 21.28
N ALA A 29 8.93 -1.12 21.84
CA ALA A 29 8.38 -1.52 23.12
C ALA A 29 8.91 -0.63 24.25
N ALA A 30 8.14 0.33 24.71
CA ALA A 30 8.40 1.01 25.97
C ALA A 30 8.05 0.04 27.12
N LYS A 31 9.07 -0.48 27.79
CA LYS A 31 8.95 -1.16 29.08
C LYS A 31 8.42 -0.16 30.12
N SER A 32 7.21 -0.32 30.57
CA SER A 32 6.71 0.22 31.84
C SER A 32 5.71 -0.78 32.40
N ALA A 33 6.07 -1.37 33.52
CA ALA A 33 5.17 -2.14 34.35
C ALA A 33 4.05 -1.23 34.85
N VAL A 34 2.83 -1.78 34.90
CA VAL A 34 1.61 -1.23 35.46
C VAL A 34 0.57 -0.77 34.45
N ASN A 35 -0.19 -1.67 33.99
CA ASN A 35 -1.65 -1.76 33.94
C ASN A 35 -2.04 -2.98 33.11
N ASN A 36 -1.88 -4.15 33.64
CA ASN A 36 -2.23 -5.42 32.97
C ASN A 36 -3.58 -5.39 32.24
N ALA A 37 -4.55 -4.62 32.75
CA ALA A 37 -5.85 -4.50 32.14
C ALA A 37 -5.85 -3.56 30.89
N TYR A 38 -5.16 -2.42 30.94
CA TYR A 38 -5.06 -1.50 29.81
C TYR A 38 -4.24 -2.11 28.68
N ASP A 39 -3.07 -2.67 29.01
CA ASP A 39 -2.19 -3.31 28.03
C ASP A 39 -2.90 -4.51 27.35
N ALA A 40 -3.68 -5.28 28.11
CA ALA A 40 -4.50 -6.37 27.56
C ALA A 40 -5.52 -5.87 26.54
N LEU A 41 -6.20 -4.73 26.80
CA LEU A 41 -7.13 -4.12 25.86
C LEU A 41 -6.43 -3.69 24.56
N ILE A 42 -5.22 -3.10 24.66
CA ILE A 42 -4.44 -2.69 23.48
C ILE A 42 -3.97 -3.91 22.68
N ILE A 43 -3.53 -4.97 23.36
CA ILE A 43 -3.11 -6.23 22.71
C ILE A 43 -4.29 -6.86 21.95
N GLU A 44 -5.46 -6.95 22.58
CA GLU A 44 -6.65 -7.51 21.94
C GLU A 44 -7.12 -6.64 20.75
N ALA A 45 -7.07 -5.32 20.87
CA ALA A 45 -7.39 -4.41 19.78
C ALA A 45 -6.46 -4.61 18.57
N ARG A 46 -5.17 -4.87 18.79
CA ARG A 46 -4.20 -5.21 17.72
C ARG A 46 -4.52 -6.51 17.00
N LYS A 47 -5.17 -7.47 17.68
CA LYS A 47 -5.65 -8.73 17.09
C LYS A 47 -6.99 -8.57 16.35
N GLY A 48 -7.55 -7.36 16.33
CA GLY A 48 -8.83 -7.04 15.68
C GLY A 48 -10.02 -6.94 16.63
N ASN A 49 -9.87 -7.33 17.89
CA ASN A 49 -10.92 -7.18 18.91
C ASN A 49 -10.90 -5.75 19.50
N THR A 50 -11.39 -4.78 18.73
CA THR A 50 -11.28 -3.35 19.07
C THR A 50 -12.34 -2.85 20.03
N GLN A 51 -13.52 -3.50 20.08
CA GLN A 51 -14.70 -2.99 20.79
C GLN A 51 -14.48 -2.83 22.31
N PRO A 52 -13.83 -3.77 23.05
CA PRO A 52 -13.58 -3.58 24.48
C PRO A 52 -12.75 -2.33 24.78
N ALA A 53 -11.71 -2.07 23.98
CA ALA A 53 -10.87 -0.89 24.13
C ALA A 53 -11.64 0.40 23.83
N LEU A 54 -12.43 0.44 22.75
CA LEU A 54 -13.25 1.60 22.40
C LEU A 54 -14.27 1.94 23.50
N SER A 55 -14.91 0.91 24.06
CA SER A 55 -15.83 1.10 25.19
C SER A 55 -15.13 1.64 26.42
N TRP A 56 -13.93 1.12 26.70
CA TRP A 56 -13.12 1.59 27.83
C TRP A 56 -12.76 3.09 27.69
N PHE A 57 -12.28 3.53 26.52
CA PHE A 57 -11.96 4.93 26.27
C PHE A 57 -13.19 5.85 26.36
N ALA A 58 -14.32 5.41 25.86
CA ALA A 58 -15.57 6.20 25.87
C ALA A 58 -16.05 6.54 27.30
N LEU A 59 -15.76 5.68 28.27
CA LEU A 59 -16.15 5.86 29.68
C LEU A 59 -15.16 6.71 30.47
N LYS A 60 -13.98 7.09 29.90
CA LYS A 60 -12.98 7.86 30.64
C LYS A 60 -13.22 9.36 30.52
N SER A 61 -13.18 10.04 31.67
CA SER A 61 -13.30 11.51 31.74
C SER A 61 -11.98 12.22 31.44
N ALA A 62 -10.85 11.58 31.76
CA ALA A 62 -9.51 12.12 31.53
C ALA A 62 -8.61 11.05 30.92
N LEU A 63 -7.87 11.42 29.87
CA LEU A 63 -6.94 10.57 29.14
C LEU A 63 -5.61 11.30 28.98
N SER A 64 -4.50 10.58 29.08
CA SER A 64 -3.19 11.09 28.69
C SER A 64 -3.10 11.22 27.17
N ASN A 65 -2.15 12.02 26.68
CA ASN A 65 -1.91 12.20 25.24
C ASN A 65 -1.63 10.87 24.53
N ASN A 66 -0.94 9.94 25.19
CA ASN A 66 -0.70 8.60 24.66
C ASN A 66 -1.98 7.77 24.57
N GLN A 67 -2.83 7.81 25.57
CA GLN A 67 -4.11 7.11 25.58
C GLN A 67 -5.07 7.66 24.52
N ILE A 68 -5.06 8.98 24.31
CA ILE A 68 -5.84 9.58 23.21
C ILE A 68 -5.32 9.08 21.85
N ALA A 69 -4.00 9.04 21.65
CA ALA A 69 -3.42 8.50 20.42
C ALA A 69 -3.76 7.02 20.20
N ASP A 70 -3.79 6.22 21.29
CA ASP A 70 -4.20 4.82 21.23
C ASP A 70 -5.70 4.70 20.87
N TRP A 71 -6.56 5.55 21.45
CA TRP A 71 -7.97 5.59 21.06
C TRP A 71 -8.14 5.90 19.56
N LEU A 72 -7.47 6.94 19.06
CA LEU A 72 -7.51 7.33 17.66
C LEU A 72 -7.06 6.17 16.76
N GLN A 73 -5.97 5.49 17.13
CA GLN A 73 -5.44 4.38 16.37
C GLN A 73 -6.39 3.17 16.37
N ILE A 74 -6.99 2.83 17.50
CA ILE A 74 -7.92 1.70 17.64
C ILE A 74 -9.24 1.99 16.91
N ALA A 75 -9.74 3.21 16.99
CA ALA A 75 -10.91 3.62 16.21
C ALA A 75 -10.66 3.55 14.70
N LEU A 76 -9.44 3.91 14.26
CA LEU A 76 -9.01 3.75 12.87
C LEU A 76 -8.98 2.27 12.46
N TRP A 77 -8.41 1.38 13.29
CA TRP A 77 -8.41 -0.07 13.02
C TRP A 77 -9.82 -0.66 12.93
N ALA A 78 -10.75 -0.12 13.70
CA ALA A 78 -12.17 -0.48 13.66
C ALA A 78 -12.91 0.10 12.44
N GLY A 79 -12.24 0.87 11.56
CA GLY A 79 -12.86 1.52 10.40
C GLY A 79 -13.78 2.69 10.76
N GLN A 80 -13.65 3.23 11.98
CA GLN A 80 -14.53 4.28 12.52
C GLN A 80 -13.96 5.69 12.24
N ASP A 81 -13.67 6.01 10.99
CA ASP A 81 -13.01 7.26 10.59
C ASP A 81 -13.68 8.52 11.14
N LYS A 82 -15.01 8.57 11.12
CA LYS A 82 -15.76 9.71 11.69
C LYS A 82 -15.54 9.84 13.20
N GLN A 83 -15.44 8.73 13.92
CA GLN A 83 -15.15 8.72 15.34
C GLN A 83 -13.73 9.21 15.62
N VAL A 84 -12.74 8.80 14.81
CA VAL A 84 -11.37 9.32 14.90
C VAL A 84 -11.38 10.85 14.87
N ILE A 85 -12.08 11.43 13.91
CA ILE A 85 -12.18 12.90 13.78
C ILE A 85 -12.91 13.52 14.97
N THR A 86 -13.98 12.91 15.45
CA THR A 86 -14.73 13.38 16.62
C THR A 86 -13.84 13.39 17.87
N VAL A 87 -13.10 12.31 18.11
CA VAL A 87 -12.14 12.22 19.23
C VAL A 87 -11.04 13.25 19.08
N TYR A 88 -10.44 13.38 17.88
CA TYR A 88 -9.42 14.39 17.63
C TYR A 88 -9.92 15.81 17.93
N ASN A 89 -11.10 16.17 17.45
CA ASN A 89 -11.68 17.49 17.70
C ASN A 89 -11.95 17.77 19.18
N ARG A 90 -12.33 16.75 19.95
CA ARG A 90 -12.50 16.88 21.41
C ARG A 90 -11.19 17.25 22.11
N TYR A 91 -10.08 16.69 21.64
CA TYR A 91 -8.75 16.84 22.24
C TYR A 91 -7.79 17.71 21.41
N ARG A 92 -8.30 18.52 20.48
CA ARG A 92 -7.49 19.30 19.51
C ARG A 92 -6.47 20.26 20.13
N HIS A 93 -6.68 20.64 21.40
CA HIS A 93 -5.79 21.54 22.15
C HIS A 93 -4.64 20.79 22.84
N GLN A 94 -4.66 19.48 22.85
CA GLN A 94 -3.59 18.67 23.41
C GLN A 94 -2.54 18.36 22.35
N GLN A 95 -1.28 18.32 22.79
CA GLN A 95 -0.18 17.90 21.93
C GLN A 95 -0.13 16.36 21.88
N LEU A 96 -0.58 15.80 20.80
CA LEU A 96 -0.56 14.37 20.59
C LEU A 96 0.84 13.90 20.11
N PRO A 97 1.24 12.65 20.40
CA PRO A 97 2.40 12.05 19.73
C PRO A 97 2.14 11.88 18.23
N ALA A 98 3.21 11.77 17.43
CA ALA A 98 3.15 11.69 15.98
C ALA A 98 2.14 10.66 15.46
N ARG A 99 2.08 9.46 16.09
CA ARG A 99 1.14 8.40 15.73
C ARG A 99 -0.34 8.82 15.84
N GLY A 100 -0.66 9.71 16.78
CA GLY A 100 -2.02 10.25 16.92
C GLY A 100 -2.40 11.11 15.72
N TYR A 101 -1.53 12.03 15.31
CA TYR A 101 -1.75 12.83 14.09
C TYR A 101 -1.79 11.97 12.84
N ALA A 102 -0.93 10.94 12.75
CA ALA A 102 -0.94 10.00 11.63
C ALA A 102 -2.27 9.23 11.53
N ALA A 103 -2.83 8.76 12.64
CA ALA A 103 -4.13 8.09 12.64
C ALA A 103 -5.25 9.01 12.13
N VAL A 104 -5.26 10.28 12.55
CA VAL A 104 -6.24 11.27 12.08
C VAL A 104 -6.03 11.61 10.60
N ALA A 105 -4.78 11.70 10.14
CA ALA A 105 -4.47 11.92 8.74
C ALA A 105 -5.03 10.80 7.86
N VAL A 106 -4.88 9.53 8.27
CA VAL A 106 -5.47 8.39 7.55
C VAL A 106 -6.99 8.47 7.53
N ALA A 107 -7.63 8.80 8.66
CA ALA A 107 -9.09 8.93 8.73
C ALA A 107 -9.60 10.03 7.79
N TYR A 108 -8.95 11.19 7.73
CA TYR A 108 -9.29 12.24 6.76
C TYR A 108 -9.08 11.79 5.32
N ARG A 109 -8.01 11.04 5.04
CA ARG A 109 -7.76 10.45 3.72
C ARG A 109 -8.88 9.50 3.33
N ASN A 110 -9.31 8.59 4.22
CA ASN A 110 -10.42 7.65 3.98
C ASN A 110 -11.75 8.37 3.70
N LEU A 111 -11.94 9.54 4.29
CA LEU A 111 -13.11 10.40 4.06
C LEU A 111 -12.93 11.38 2.89
N GLN A 112 -11.86 11.23 2.10
CA GLN A 112 -11.55 12.06 0.93
C GLN A 112 -11.33 13.55 1.27
N GLN A 113 -10.94 13.84 2.49
CA GLN A 113 -10.61 15.20 2.95
C GLN A 113 -9.09 15.41 2.86
N TRP A 114 -8.59 15.44 1.63
CA TRP A 114 -7.17 15.40 1.31
C TRP A 114 -6.34 16.50 1.98
N GLN A 115 -6.85 17.76 1.96
CA GLN A 115 -6.14 18.89 2.55
C GLN A 115 -5.98 18.75 4.07
N ASN A 116 -7.03 18.29 4.76
CA ASN A 116 -6.97 18.02 6.20
C ASN A 116 -5.96 16.89 6.50
N SER A 117 -6.00 15.82 5.71
CA SER A 117 -5.05 14.72 5.80
C SER A 117 -3.60 15.19 5.62
N LEU A 118 -3.30 15.98 4.57
CA LEU A 118 -1.96 16.51 4.32
C LEU A 118 -1.46 17.38 5.47
N THR A 119 -2.32 18.21 6.06
CA THR A 119 -1.98 19.04 7.23
C THR A 119 -1.60 18.18 8.44
N LEU A 120 -2.31 17.08 8.66
CA LEU A 120 -2.03 16.17 9.78
C LEU A 120 -0.77 15.33 9.53
N TRP A 121 -0.51 14.92 8.29
CA TRP A 121 0.77 14.31 7.92
C TRP A 121 1.95 15.25 8.18
N GLN A 122 1.83 16.54 7.85
CA GLN A 122 2.86 17.52 8.16
C GLN A 122 3.11 17.64 9.67
N LYS A 123 2.07 17.62 10.49
CA LYS A 123 2.21 17.60 11.96
C LYS A 123 2.90 16.34 12.46
N ALA A 124 2.56 15.17 11.95
CA ALA A 124 3.21 13.91 12.31
C ALA A 124 4.70 13.94 11.93
N LEU A 125 5.02 14.41 10.72
CA LEU A 125 6.38 14.51 10.21
C LEU A 125 7.21 15.63 10.89
N SER A 126 6.59 16.67 11.41
CA SER A 126 7.32 17.66 12.23
C SER A 126 7.84 17.08 13.54
N LEU A 127 7.21 16.02 14.06
CA LEU A 127 7.63 15.29 15.25
C LEU A 127 8.58 14.12 14.94
N GLU A 128 8.36 13.45 13.81
CA GLU A 128 9.14 12.30 13.35
C GLU A 128 9.50 12.46 11.87
N PRO A 129 10.46 13.33 11.51
CA PRO A 129 10.77 13.68 10.11
C PRO A 129 11.26 12.49 9.27
N GLN A 130 11.96 11.53 9.91
CA GLN A 130 12.56 10.37 9.23
C GLN A 130 11.64 9.15 9.18
N ASN A 131 10.40 9.27 9.66
CA ASN A 131 9.45 8.16 9.64
C ASN A 131 8.94 7.91 8.21
N LYS A 132 9.47 6.86 7.59
CA LYS A 132 9.16 6.49 6.19
C LYS A 132 7.68 6.18 5.99
N ASP A 133 7.00 5.62 6.99
CA ASP A 133 5.57 5.31 6.90
C ASP A 133 4.72 6.58 6.85
N TYR A 134 5.09 7.61 7.60
CA TYR A 134 4.40 8.90 7.55
C TYR A 134 4.68 9.64 6.24
N GLN A 135 5.93 9.59 5.75
CA GLN A 135 6.27 10.13 4.43
C GLN A 135 5.47 9.43 3.34
N ARG A 136 5.38 8.10 3.39
CA ARG A 136 4.57 7.30 2.45
C ARG A 136 3.08 7.63 2.57
N GLY A 137 2.55 7.78 3.79
CA GLY A 137 1.16 8.20 4.02
C GLY A 137 0.83 9.55 3.39
N GLN A 138 1.73 10.53 3.51
CA GLN A 138 1.60 11.84 2.86
C GLN A 138 1.62 11.70 1.32
N ILE A 139 2.54 10.90 0.78
CA ILE A 139 2.68 10.65 -0.66
C ILE A 139 1.40 10.02 -1.22
N LEU A 140 0.87 9.02 -0.55
CA LEU A 140 -0.36 8.35 -0.98
C LEU A 140 -1.58 9.28 -0.90
N THR A 141 -1.60 10.20 0.07
CA THR A 141 -2.65 11.24 0.15
C THR A 141 -2.57 12.22 -1.03
N LEU A 142 -1.36 12.59 -1.47
CA LEU A 142 -1.17 13.39 -2.69
C LEU A 142 -1.69 12.67 -3.92
N ALA A 143 -1.43 11.37 -4.04
CA ALA A 143 -1.93 10.56 -5.15
C ALA A 143 -3.46 10.49 -5.17
N ASP A 144 -4.10 10.26 -4.01
CA ASP A 144 -5.56 10.26 -3.90
C ASP A 144 -6.19 11.61 -4.23
N ALA A 145 -5.46 12.69 -3.99
CA ALA A 145 -5.85 14.05 -4.37
C ALA A 145 -5.63 14.36 -5.88
N GLY A 146 -5.12 13.39 -6.66
CA GLY A 146 -4.86 13.54 -8.09
C GLY A 146 -3.48 14.11 -8.45
N HIS A 147 -2.60 14.34 -7.46
CA HIS A 147 -1.25 14.90 -7.68
C HIS A 147 -0.23 13.77 -7.94
N TYR A 148 -0.46 12.96 -8.98
CA TYR A 148 0.29 11.73 -9.26
C TYR A 148 1.79 11.98 -9.49
N ASP A 149 2.15 12.94 -10.32
CA ASP A 149 3.56 13.24 -10.63
C ASP A 149 4.31 13.72 -9.38
N THR A 150 3.69 14.59 -8.58
CA THR A 150 4.27 15.04 -7.31
C THR A 150 4.46 13.87 -6.34
N ALA A 151 3.50 12.94 -6.28
CA ALA A 151 3.57 11.76 -5.44
C ALA A 151 4.72 10.83 -5.89
N LEU A 152 4.86 10.58 -7.19
CA LEU A 152 5.95 9.77 -7.76
C LEU A 152 7.34 10.38 -7.50
N VAL A 153 7.48 11.70 -7.69
CA VAL A 153 8.75 12.40 -7.39
C VAL A 153 9.13 12.24 -5.92
N LYS A 154 8.18 12.45 -5.00
CA LYS A 154 8.43 12.28 -3.56
C LYS A 154 8.72 10.82 -3.18
N LEU A 155 8.04 9.86 -3.81
CA LEU A 155 8.30 8.44 -3.57
C LEU A 155 9.69 8.04 -4.04
N LYS A 156 10.15 8.56 -5.19
CA LYS A 156 11.52 8.35 -5.69
C LYS A 156 12.56 8.94 -4.73
N GLN A 157 12.30 10.10 -4.14
CA GLN A 157 13.19 10.68 -3.11
C GLN A 157 13.23 9.82 -1.84
N LEU A 158 12.10 9.21 -1.44
CA LEU A 158 12.04 8.29 -0.30
C LEU A 158 12.84 7.00 -0.57
N ASN A 159 12.96 6.60 -1.82
CA ASN A 159 13.67 5.42 -2.31
C ASN A 159 15.18 5.67 -2.53
N SER A 160 15.84 6.53 -1.74
CA SER A 160 17.28 6.77 -1.87
C SER A 160 18.11 5.50 -1.57
N GLY A 161 18.04 4.52 -2.46
CA GLY A 161 18.59 3.15 -2.35
C GLY A 161 17.72 2.15 -3.10
N ALA A 162 17.87 0.85 -2.82
CA ALA A 162 16.99 -0.17 -3.36
C ALA A 162 15.55 0.06 -2.83
N PRO A 163 14.52 0.08 -3.68
CA PRO A 163 13.15 0.24 -3.25
C PRO A 163 12.73 -0.92 -2.36
N ASP A 164 12.12 -0.62 -1.22
CA ASP A 164 11.49 -1.64 -0.39
C ASP A 164 10.12 -2.05 -0.98
N LYS A 165 9.63 -3.21 -0.58
CA LYS A 165 8.34 -3.73 -1.05
C LYS A 165 7.18 -2.76 -0.81
N ALA A 166 7.17 -2.03 0.30
CA ALA A 166 6.10 -1.09 0.63
C ALA A 166 6.12 0.12 -0.32
N ASN A 167 7.29 0.53 -0.77
CA ASN A 167 7.44 1.61 -1.74
C ASN A 167 7.06 1.17 -3.16
N LEU A 168 7.39 -0.07 -3.55
CA LEU A 168 6.93 -0.65 -4.83
C LEU A 168 5.39 -0.75 -4.87
N LEU A 169 4.76 -1.18 -3.78
CA LEU A 169 3.30 -1.23 -3.68
C LEU A 169 2.66 0.17 -3.71
N ALA A 170 3.31 1.17 -3.10
CA ALA A 170 2.87 2.56 -3.18
C ALA A 170 3.01 3.11 -4.61
N GLU A 171 4.09 2.78 -5.30
CA GLU A 171 4.32 3.16 -6.70
C GLU A 171 3.26 2.57 -7.62
N ALA A 172 2.99 1.26 -7.51
CA ALA A 172 1.94 0.58 -8.26
C ALA A 172 0.56 1.22 -8.00
N TYR A 173 0.25 1.55 -6.74
CA TYR A 173 -0.99 2.23 -6.39
C TYR A 173 -1.12 3.60 -7.08
N ILE A 174 -0.05 4.40 -7.10
CA ILE A 174 -0.04 5.71 -7.76
C ILE A 174 -0.24 5.54 -9.27
N TYR A 175 0.46 4.61 -9.91
CA TYR A 175 0.29 4.32 -11.34
C TYR A 175 -1.13 3.87 -11.67
N LYS A 176 -1.73 3.04 -10.81
CA LYS A 176 -3.13 2.62 -10.96
C LYS A 176 -4.09 3.81 -10.95
N LEU A 177 -3.94 4.73 -10.00
CA LEU A 177 -4.77 5.94 -9.94
C LEU A 177 -4.56 6.85 -11.15
N ALA A 178 -3.34 6.91 -11.66
CA ALA A 178 -2.98 7.68 -12.85
C ALA A 178 -3.39 7.02 -14.17
N GLY A 179 -3.96 5.80 -14.14
CA GLY A 179 -4.33 5.03 -15.34
C GLY A 179 -3.12 4.48 -16.12
N ARG A 180 -1.94 4.44 -15.51
CA ARG A 180 -0.67 3.97 -16.11
C ARG A 180 -0.49 2.48 -15.88
N HIS A 181 -1.32 1.67 -16.56
CA HIS A 181 -1.43 0.23 -16.30
C HIS A 181 -0.11 -0.55 -16.47
N GLN A 182 0.72 -0.22 -17.47
CA GLN A 182 2.00 -0.92 -17.67
C GLN A 182 2.99 -0.65 -16.54
N ASP A 183 3.05 0.59 -16.07
CA ASP A 183 3.90 0.96 -14.94
C ASP A 183 3.39 0.32 -13.63
N GLU A 184 2.07 0.26 -13.43
CA GLU A 184 1.43 -0.48 -12.33
C GLU A 184 1.87 -1.96 -12.35
N LEU A 185 1.77 -2.61 -13.50
CA LEU A 185 2.10 -4.02 -13.69
C LEU A 185 3.58 -4.28 -13.36
N ARG A 186 4.49 -3.41 -13.84
CA ARG A 186 5.92 -3.49 -13.54
C ARG A 186 6.17 -3.39 -12.04
N ALA A 187 5.69 -2.33 -11.39
CA ALA A 187 5.91 -2.10 -9.96
C ALA A 187 5.32 -3.22 -9.08
N MET A 188 4.14 -3.74 -9.45
CA MET A 188 3.54 -4.91 -8.78
C MET A 188 4.40 -6.14 -8.95
N THR A 189 4.88 -6.43 -10.18
CA THR A 189 5.72 -7.59 -10.46
C THR A 189 7.04 -7.54 -9.67
N GLU A 190 7.68 -6.38 -9.60
CA GLU A 190 8.90 -6.18 -8.80
C GLU A 190 8.66 -6.36 -7.29
N SER A 191 7.44 -6.16 -6.81
CA SER A 191 7.07 -6.35 -5.40
C SER A 191 6.80 -7.80 -5.02
N LEU A 192 6.57 -8.69 -6.00
CA LEU A 192 6.21 -10.08 -5.76
C LEU A 192 7.43 -10.92 -5.39
N PRO A 193 7.26 -11.96 -4.55
CA PRO A 193 8.27 -12.98 -4.37
C PRO A 193 8.40 -13.84 -5.65
N GLU A 194 9.59 -14.37 -5.89
CA GLU A 194 9.88 -15.20 -7.08
C GLU A 194 8.94 -16.40 -7.25
N ASN A 195 8.46 -16.96 -6.12
CA ASN A 195 7.53 -18.10 -6.08
C ASN A 195 6.07 -17.70 -5.92
N ALA A 196 5.69 -16.47 -6.28
CA ALA A 196 4.32 -16.00 -6.19
C ALA A 196 3.35 -16.94 -6.93
N SER A 197 2.17 -17.17 -6.35
CA SER A 197 1.13 -18.03 -6.92
C SER A 197 -0.19 -17.28 -7.11
N THR A 198 -1.01 -17.77 -8.03
CA THR A 198 -2.34 -17.22 -8.33
C THR A 198 -3.34 -17.40 -7.20
N GLN A 199 -3.05 -18.24 -6.21
CA GLN A 199 -3.84 -18.38 -4.99
C GLN A 199 -3.65 -17.19 -4.04
N GLN A 200 -2.46 -16.57 -4.07
CA GLN A 200 -2.07 -15.49 -3.17
C GLN A 200 -2.16 -14.10 -3.82
N TYR A 201 -1.97 -14.04 -5.13
CA TYR A 201 -1.90 -12.78 -5.89
C TYR A 201 -2.77 -12.83 -7.14
N PRO A 202 -3.23 -11.67 -7.65
CA PRO A 202 -3.97 -11.61 -8.91
C PRO A 202 -3.20 -12.25 -10.06
N THR A 203 -3.94 -12.99 -10.89
CA THR A 203 -3.38 -13.77 -11.99
C THR A 203 -2.53 -12.92 -12.94
N GLU A 204 -2.94 -11.71 -13.25
CA GLU A 204 -2.23 -10.78 -14.14
C GLU A 204 -0.80 -10.47 -13.67
N TYR A 205 -0.61 -10.29 -12.35
CA TYR A 205 0.71 -9.99 -11.79
C TYR A 205 1.61 -11.23 -11.74
N VAL A 206 1.04 -12.39 -11.40
CA VAL A 206 1.80 -13.66 -11.40
C VAL A 206 2.22 -14.04 -12.81
N GLN A 207 1.37 -13.83 -13.81
CA GLN A 207 1.71 -14.05 -15.22
C GLN A 207 2.80 -13.10 -15.68
N ALA A 208 2.74 -11.81 -15.33
CA ALA A 208 3.78 -10.85 -15.66
C ALA A 208 5.13 -11.23 -15.05
N LEU A 209 5.14 -11.67 -13.78
CA LEU A 209 6.36 -12.16 -13.12
C LEU A 209 6.95 -13.36 -13.87
N ARG A 210 6.15 -14.37 -14.19
CA ARG A 210 6.60 -15.57 -14.93
C ARG A 210 7.14 -15.21 -16.32
N ASN A 211 6.48 -14.27 -17.01
CA ASN A 211 6.94 -13.80 -18.30
C ASN A 211 8.32 -13.15 -18.24
N ASN A 212 8.57 -12.34 -17.18
CA ASN A 212 9.87 -11.73 -16.99
C ASN A 212 10.95 -12.77 -16.65
N GLN A 213 10.60 -13.78 -15.83
CA GLN A 213 11.51 -14.90 -15.53
C GLN A 213 11.86 -15.71 -16.78
N LEU A 214 10.87 -16.04 -17.63
CA LEU A 214 11.10 -16.73 -18.89
C LEU A 214 11.93 -15.89 -19.87
N ALA A 215 11.65 -14.60 -19.99
CA ALA A 215 12.42 -13.70 -20.82
C ALA A 215 13.87 -13.56 -20.37
N ALA A 216 14.14 -13.60 -19.07
CA ALA A 216 15.50 -13.61 -18.55
C ALA A 216 16.19 -14.97 -18.78
N ALA A 217 15.46 -16.09 -18.61
CA ALA A 217 16.00 -17.43 -18.78
C ALA A 217 16.42 -17.74 -20.23
N ILE A 218 15.80 -17.10 -21.24
CA ILE A 218 16.11 -17.36 -22.65
C ILE A 218 17.54 -16.96 -23.05
N ASP A 219 18.09 -15.98 -22.35
CA ASP A 219 19.45 -15.47 -22.59
C ASP A 219 20.52 -16.31 -21.87
N ASP A 220 20.14 -17.35 -21.12
CA ASP A 220 21.10 -18.25 -20.44
C ASP A 220 21.83 -19.13 -21.48
N ALA A 221 23.14 -18.94 -21.57
CA ALA A 221 23.99 -19.70 -22.49
C ALA A 221 24.08 -21.22 -22.19
N ASN A 222 23.70 -21.63 -20.98
CA ASN A 222 23.73 -23.03 -20.53
C ASN A 222 22.48 -23.82 -20.88
N LEU A 223 21.45 -23.20 -21.46
CA LEU A 223 20.23 -23.89 -21.86
C LEU A 223 20.50 -24.86 -23.03
N THR A 224 19.97 -26.07 -22.91
CA THR A 224 19.95 -27.02 -24.03
C THR A 224 19.03 -26.48 -25.14
N PRO A 225 19.27 -26.86 -26.41
CA PRO A 225 18.42 -26.42 -27.52
C PRO A 225 16.93 -26.73 -27.33
N ASP A 226 16.60 -27.91 -26.77
CA ASP A 226 15.22 -28.32 -26.52
C ASP A 226 14.54 -27.46 -25.47
N ILE A 227 15.20 -27.22 -24.32
CA ILE A 227 14.68 -26.34 -23.27
C ILE A 227 14.52 -24.90 -23.79
N ARG A 228 15.45 -24.43 -24.62
CA ARG A 228 15.37 -23.11 -25.24
C ARG A 228 14.16 -23.02 -26.17
N ALA A 229 13.90 -24.06 -26.97
CA ALA A 229 12.73 -24.12 -27.86
C ALA A 229 11.41 -24.08 -27.05
N ASP A 230 11.32 -24.81 -25.96
CA ASP A 230 10.14 -24.79 -25.08
C ASP A 230 9.90 -23.40 -24.46
N ILE A 231 10.98 -22.74 -23.97
CA ILE A 231 10.89 -21.39 -23.46
C ILE A 231 10.42 -20.40 -24.54
N HIS A 232 10.95 -20.53 -25.76
CA HIS A 232 10.52 -19.72 -26.91
C HIS A 232 9.04 -19.91 -27.22
N ALA A 233 8.58 -21.16 -27.31
CA ALA A 233 7.18 -21.46 -27.58
C ALA A 233 6.27 -20.83 -26.51
N GLU A 234 6.65 -20.92 -25.23
CA GLU A 234 5.90 -20.32 -24.14
C GLU A 234 5.92 -18.78 -24.20
N LEU A 235 7.05 -18.15 -24.50
CA LEU A 235 7.14 -16.70 -24.70
C LEU A 235 6.27 -16.22 -25.86
N VAL A 236 6.25 -16.92 -26.98
CA VAL A 236 5.36 -16.61 -28.10
C VAL A 236 3.90 -16.71 -27.66
N ARG A 237 3.52 -17.81 -27.00
CA ARG A 237 2.17 -17.98 -26.45
C ARG A 237 1.77 -16.83 -25.51
N LEU A 238 2.68 -16.43 -24.62
CA LEU A 238 2.46 -15.35 -23.63
C LEU A 238 2.44 -13.96 -24.28
N SER A 239 3.09 -13.78 -25.44
CA SER A 239 3.07 -12.51 -26.18
C SER A 239 1.67 -12.11 -26.65
N PHE A 240 0.79 -13.07 -26.89
CA PHE A 240 -0.61 -12.84 -27.30
C PHE A 240 -1.58 -12.58 -26.14
N MET A 241 -1.11 -12.53 -24.88
CA MET A 241 -1.98 -12.26 -23.76
C MET A 241 -2.47 -10.80 -23.72
N PRO A 242 -3.77 -10.56 -23.40
CA PRO A 242 -4.38 -9.21 -23.48
C PRO A 242 -3.79 -8.19 -22.49
N THR A 243 -3.00 -8.64 -21.52
CA THR A 243 -2.37 -7.79 -20.49
C THR A 243 -1.15 -7.02 -20.96
N ARG A 244 -0.66 -7.30 -22.20
CA ARG A 244 0.52 -6.65 -22.76
C ARG A 244 0.14 -5.60 -23.81
N SER A 245 0.95 -4.54 -23.88
CA SER A 245 0.84 -3.59 -24.99
C SER A 245 1.20 -4.27 -26.32
N GLU A 246 0.69 -3.74 -27.41
CA GLU A 246 0.95 -4.28 -28.73
C GLU A 246 2.46 -4.26 -29.07
N SER A 247 3.15 -3.19 -28.70
CA SER A 247 4.60 -3.07 -28.89
C SER A 247 5.41 -4.11 -28.11
N GLU A 248 4.99 -4.43 -26.86
CA GLU A 248 5.65 -5.48 -26.08
C GLU A 248 5.42 -6.88 -26.67
N ARG A 249 4.21 -7.13 -27.20
CA ARG A 249 3.90 -8.40 -27.89
C ARG A 249 4.78 -8.60 -29.10
N TYR A 250 4.94 -7.57 -29.93
CA TYR A 250 5.82 -7.64 -31.11
C TYR A 250 7.29 -7.79 -30.69
N ALA A 251 7.79 -7.07 -29.73
CA ALA A 251 9.17 -7.17 -29.28
C ALA A 251 9.52 -8.57 -28.74
N ILE A 252 8.59 -9.25 -28.05
CA ILE A 252 8.78 -10.62 -27.57
C ILE A 252 8.73 -11.60 -28.74
N ALA A 253 7.77 -11.44 -29.66
CA ALA A 253 7.66 -12.28 -30.85
C ALA A 253 8.89 -12.15 -31.75
N ASP A 254 9.37 -10.94 -32.00
CA ASP A 254 10.57 -10.67 -32.82
C ASP A 254 11.82 -11.28 -32.18
N ARG A 255 11.99 -11.18 -30.86
CA ARG A 255 13.10 -11.81 -30.12
C ARG A 255 13.04 -13.34 -30.26
N ALA A 256 11.84 -13.93 -30.13
CA ALA A 256 11.65 -15.36 -30.31
C ALA A 256 11.96 -15.82 -31.75
N LEU A 257 11.52 -15.04 -32.74
CA LEU A 257 11.74 -15.35 -34.16
C LEU A 257 13.21 -15.19 -34.58
N ALA A 258 13.92 -14.18 -34.09
CA ALA A 258 15.32 -13.92 -34.44
C ALA A 258 16.28 -15.05 -34.04
N GLN A 259 15.86 -15.97 -33.19
CA GLN A 259 16.67 -17.13 -32.78
C GLN A 259 16.38 -18.39 -33.58
N TYR A 260 15.39 -18.37 -34.49
CA TYR A 260 15.09 -19.45 -35.42
C TYR A 260 15.63 -19.18 -36.86
N ALA A 261 16.20 -18.00 -37.10
CA ALA A 261 16.82 -17.60 -38.36
C ALA A 261 18.32 -17.84 -38.33
#